data_02ebb65a9c227c2efbaf5e8c6f3bca57
#
_entry.id   02ebb65a9c227c2efbaf5e8c6f3bca57
#
_cell.length_a   1.000
_cell.length_b   1.000
_cell.length_c   1.000
_cell.angle_alpha   90.00
_cell.angle_beta   90.00
_cell.angle_gamma   90.00
#
_symmetry.space_group_name_H-M   'P 1'
#
loop_
_entity.id
_entity.type
_entity.pdbx_description
1 polymer ?
#
loop_
_entity_poly.entity_id
_entity_poly.type
_entity_poly.pdbx_seq_one_letter_code
_entity_poly.pdbx_strand_id
1 'polypeptide(L)'
;MTAVAQAKEMKSGHMASEPALLQEWTGPYEGVPPWDKVKVAQFPAAFQAAMQASKAEFEAMLSKPEAITFDNTITASELSGEKIGRLFSIWGVHSSNLSNPEVRKIQAEWEPKVSAFFSELSLDARYFQRVKYLYDQRANLGLDAKQMRLLERTYDGLVRNGAMLDAAQKAQVISIETDLAKKFSAFSEKVLADEESFILITQEADLAGLPESFVASLQAAAKAKGQNGWAVVNTRSAVQPFLENSTRRDLREKVWQAFTKRGDNKDANDTNATIAEILTMANDIREGKVVISTIVDGFANLNEADDYVAEED
;
A
#
# COMPACT_ATOMS: atom_id res chain seq x y z
N MET A 1 -40.91 16.59 40.99
CA MET A 1 -39.46 16.86 40.68
C MET A 1 -38.70 15.55 40.57
N THR A 2 -39.07 14.60 39.73
CA THR A 2 -38.41 13.26 39.71
C THR A 2 -38.20 12.70 38.28
N ALA A 3 -38.67 13.35 37.23
CA ALA A 3 -38.50 12.85 35.87
C ALA A 3 -37.34 13.50 35.08
N VAL A 4 -36.85 14.66 35.54
CA VAL A 4 -35.74 15.38 34.85
C VAL A 4 -34.37 14.92 35.35
N ALA A 5 -34.31 14.33 36.57
CA ALA A 5 -33.05 13.81 37.12
C ALA A 5 -32.63 12.43 36.50
N GLN A 6 -33.62 11.60 36.12
CA GLN A 6 -33.31 10.29 35.51
C GLN A 6 -32.89 10.36 34.04
N ALA A 7 -33.23 11.44 33.32
CA ALA A 7 -32.77 11.62 31.93
C ALA A 7 -31.33 12.11 31.82
N LYS A 8 -30.72 12.52 32.92
CA LYS A 8 -29.31 13.02 32.97
C LYS A 8 -28.30 11.92 33.29
N GLU A 9 -28.74 10.82 33.89
CA GLU A 9 -27.86 9.67 34.24
C GLU A 9 -27.73 8.64 33.12
N MET A 10 -28.59 8.66 32.09
CA MET A 10 -28.50 7.72 30.97
C MET A 10 -27.60 8.19 29.81
N LYS A 11 -26.88 9.30 29.94
CA LYS A 11 -25.92 9.82 28.93
C LYS A 11 -24.45 9.70 29.33
N SER A 12 -24.09 9.01 30.39
CA SER A 12 -22.70 8.66 30.69
C SER A 12 -22.39 7.20 30.32
N GLY A 13 -22.89 6.73 29.19
CA GLY A 13 -22.26 5.62 28.50
C GLY A 13 -20.82 6.04 28.22
N HIS A 14 -19.85 5.31 28.73
CA HIS A 14 -18.42 5.45 28.51
C HIS A 14 -18.19 5.66 27.00
N MET A 15 -18.08 6.89 26.54
CA MET A 15 -17.48 7.19 25.24
C MET A 15 -16.01 6.79 25.43
N ALA A 16 -15.64 5.64 24.90
CA ALA A 16 -14.25 5.24 24.86
C ALA A 16 -13.46 6.44 24.29
N SER A 17 -12.47 6.92 25.01
CA SER A 17 -11.64 8.04 24.56
C SER A 17 -11.11 7.70 23.17
N GLU A 18 -11.17 8.67 22.24
CA GLU A 18 -10.65 8.50 20.89
C GLU A 18 -9.24 7.91 20.92
N PRO A 19 -8.97 6.84 20.14
CA PRO A 19 -7.64 6.24 20.10
C PRO A 19 -6.54 7.27 19.86
N ALA A 20 -5.46 7.19 20.63
CA ALA A 20 -4.37 8.18 20.57
C ALA A 20 -3.80 8.36 19.14
N LEU A 21 -3.83 7.30 18.32
CA LEU A 21 -3.37 7.32 16.93
C LEU A 21 -4.27 8.15 15.98
N LEU A 22 -5.48 8.51 16.40
CA LEU A 22 -6.44 9.29 15.60
C LEU A 22 -6.50 10.76 16.01
N GLN A 23 -5.89 11.11 17.15
CA GLN A 23 -5.90 12.47 17.65
C GLN A 23 -5.12 13.40 16.73
N GLU A 24 -5.48 14.69 16.76
CA GLU A 24 -4.72 15.71 16.04
C GLU A 24 -3.27 15.74 16.53
N TRP A 25 -2.36 15.90 15.58
CA TRP A 25 -0.96 16.06 15.89
C TRP A 25 -0.71 17.47 16.44
N THR A 26 0.13 17.57 17.44
CA THR A 26 0.50 18.83 18.08
C THR A 26 2.01 19.02 18.04
N GLY A 27 2.47 20.25 18.33
CA GLY A 27 3.89 20.56 18.36
C GLY A 27 4.36 21.40 17.17
N PRO A 28 5.67 21.39 16.87
CA PRO A 28 6.25 22.21 15.80
C PRO A 28 5.76 21.74 14.41
N TYR A 29 5.92 22.62 13.41
CA TYR A 29 5.61 22.34 12.00
C TYR A 29 4.16 21.94 11.75
N GLU A 30 3.22 22.59 12.45
CA GLU A 30 1.78 22.30 12.38
C GLU A 30 1.36 20.93 12.95
N GLY A 31 2.27 20.27 13.64
CA GLY A 31 2.05 19.00 14.31
C GLY A 31 2.95 17.87 13.82
N VAL A 32 3.33 17.00 14.74
CA VAL A 32 4.15 15.82 14.46
C VAL A 32 3.46 14.57 15.02
N PRO A 33 3.62 13.41 14.37
CA PRO A 33 3.10 12.16 14.92
C PRO A 33 3.65 11.89 16.32
N PRO A 34 2.85 11.39 17.26
CA PRO A 34 3.27 11.11 18.64
C PRO A 34 4.05 9.78 18.73
N TRP A 35 5.23 9.72 18.11
CA TRP A 35 6.02 8.48 17.97
C TRP A 35 6.32 7.78 19.30
N ASP A 36 6.52 8.56 20.37
CA ASP A 36 6.77 8.08 21.74
C ASP A 36 5.55 7.35 22.35
N LYS A 37 4.35 7.55 21.81
CA LYS A 37 3.09 6.97 22.30
C LYS A 37 2.56 5.85 21.42
N VAL A 38 3.15 5.63 20.25
CA VAL A 38 2.71 4.59 19.31
C VAL A 38 3.08 3.20 19.83
N LYS A 39 2.08 2.34 19.96
CA LYS A 39 2.25 0.91 20.28
C LYS A 39 1.57 0.08 19.20
N VAL A 40 2.26 -0.94 18.70
CA VAL A 40 1.77 -1.80 17.61
C VAL A 40 0.38 -2.39 17.91
N ALA A 41 0.16 -2.82 19.14
CA ALA A 41 -1.12 -3.38 19.56
C ALA A 41 -2.34 -2.42 19.48
N GLN A 42 -2.11 -1.12 19.27
CA GLN A 42 -3.19 -0.12 19.15
C GLN A 42 -3.80 -0.05 17.73
N PHE A 43 -3.06 -0.50 16.71
CA PHE A 43 -3.48 -0.34 15.31
C PHE A 43 -4.82 -1.00 14.99
N PRO A 44 -5.14 -2.24 15.43
CA PRO A 44 -6.42 -2.86 15.12
C PRO A 44 -7.63 -2.03 15.55
N ALA A 45 -7.62 -1.53 16.78
CA ALA A 45 -8.70 -0.68 17.30
C ALA A 45 -8.74 0.69 16.61
N ALA A 46 -7.57 1.24 16.26
CA ALA A 46 -7.46 2.51 15.55
C ALA A 46 -7.98 2.38 14.11
N PHE A 47 -7.66 1.31 13.38
CA PHE A 47 -8.25 1.04 12.05
C PHE A 47 -9.76 0.97 12.11
N GLN A 48 -10.31 0.20 13.03
CA GLN A 48 -11.76 0.08 13.18
C GLN A 48 -12.42 1.44 13.43
N ALA A 49 -11.89 2.21 14.37
CA ALA A 49 -12.43 3.51 14.73
C ALA A 49 -12.29 4.54 13.59
N ALA A 50 -11.14 4.54 12.89
CA ALA A 50 -10.90 5.44 11.76
C ALA A 50 -11.83 5.15 10.57
N MET A 51 -12.02 3.87 10.22
CA MET A 51 -12.94 3.46 9.17
C MET A 51 -14.40 3.82 9.51
N GLN A 52 -14.81 3.64 10.77
CA GLN A 52 -16.14 4.05 11.23
C GLN A 52 -16.34 5.58 11.13
N ALA A 53 -15.33 6.36 11.55
CA ALA A 53 -15.39 7.82 11.46
C ALA A 53 -15.46 8.27 10.00
N SER A 54 -14.61 7.76 9.12
CA SER A 54 -14.62 8.10 7.70
C SER A 54 -15.93 7.71 7.01
N LYS A 55 -16.51 6.55 7.37
CA LYS A 55 -17.83 6.15 6.87
C LYS A 55 -18.92 7.11 7.32
N ALA A 56 -18.90 7.54 8.57
CA ALA A 56 -19.85 8.50 9.09
C ALA A 56 -19.73 9.88 8.41
N GLU A 57 -18.52 10.36 8.14
CA GLU A 57 -18.26 11.59 7.39
C GLU A 57 -18.81 11.48 5.96
N PHE A 58 -18.54 10.36 5.30
CA PHE A 58 -19.03 10.08 3.94
C PHE A 58 -20.55 10.03 3.86
N GLU A 59 -21.18 9.31 4.77
CA GLU A 59 -22.66 9.26 4.85
C GLU A 59 -23.26 10.63 5.17
N ALA A 60 -22.65 11.41 6.05
CA ALA A 60 -23.09 12.78 6.34
C ALA A 60 -23.01 13.69 5.11
N MET A 61 -21.95 13.53 4.28
CA MET A 61 -21.83 14.26 3.02
C MET A 61 -22.94 13.88 2.03
N LEU A 62 -23.20 12.58 1.87
CA LEU A 62 -24.20 12.07 0.92
C LEU A 62 -25.64 12.36 1.33
N SER A 63 -25.90 12.47 2.62
CA SER A 63 -27.26 12.66 3.19
C SER A 63 -27.70 14.13 3.20
N LYS A 64 -26.86 15.08 2.77
CA LYS A 64 -27.22 16.51 2.73
C LYS A 64 -28.36 16.76 1.74
N PRO A 65 -29.44 17.41 2.19
CA PRO A 65 -30.61 17.67 1.32
C PRO A 65 -30.42 18.83 0.35
N GLU A 66 -29.31 19.59 0.49
CA GLU A 66 -29.06 20.75 -0.36
C GLU A 66 -28.73 20.34 -1.79
N ALA A 67 -28.85 21.29 -2.73
CA ALA A 67 -28.47 21.11 -4.12
C ALA A 67 -26.99 20.66 -4.22
N ILE A 68 -26.70 19.78 -5.15
CA ILE A 68 -25.36 19.27 -5.40
C ILE A 68 -24.47 20.41 -5.89
N THR A 69 -23.36 20.67 -5.18
CA THR A 69 -22.36 21.69 -5.54
C THR A 69 -20.96 21.07 -5.53
N PHE A 70 -20.01 21.77 -6.14
CA PHE A 70 -18.59 21.37 -6.07
C PHE A 70 -18.13 21.28 -4.62
N ASP A 71 -18.47 22.27 -3.80
CA ASP A 71 -18.03 22.33 -2.40
C ASP A 71 -18.60 21.21 -1.53
N ASN A 72 -19.91 20.90 -1.64
CA ASN A 72 -20.52 19.88 -0.80
C ASN A 72 -20.33 18.44 -1.34
N THR A 73 -19.59 18.29 -2.42
CA THR A 73 -19.30 16.98 -3.02
C THR A 73 -17.78 16.77 -3.18
N ILE A 74 -17.12 17.57 -4.03
CA ILE A 74 -15.68 17.39 -4.31
C ILE A 74 -14.85 17.91 -3.14
N THR A 75 -15.01 19.18 -2.75
CA THR A 75 -14.26 19.76 -1.63
C THR A 75 -14.53 18.99 -0.34
N ALA A 76 -15.78 18.61 -0.09
CA ALA A 76 -16.14 17.83 1.10
C ALA A 76 -15.50 16.43 1.11
N SER A 77 -15.38 15.78 -0.06
CA SER A 77 -14.69 14.49 -0.20
C SER A 77 -13.19 14.63 0.04
N GLU A 78 -12.53 15.64 -0.53
CA GLU A 78 -11.10 15.89 -0.36
C GLU A 78 -10.72 16.21 1.10
N LEU A 79 -11.60 16.91 1.82
CA LEU A 79 -11.39 17.26 3.22
C LEU A 79 -11.84 16.16 4.20
N SER A 80 -12.42 15.06 3.71
CA SER A 80 -12.83 13.95 4.56
C SER A 80 -11.67 13.00 4.84
N GLY A 81 -11.80 12.20 5.90
CA GLY A 81 -10.85 11.12 6.19
C GLY A 81 -9.52 11.56 6.82
N GLU A 82 -9.43 12.76 7.42
CA GLU A 82 -8.20 13.18 8.10
C GLU A 82 -7.72 12.20 9.17
N LYS A 83 -8.63 11.59 9.93
CA LYS A 83 -8.28 10.63 10.99
C LYS A 83 -7.64 9.37 10.41
N ILE A 84 -8.21 8.84 9.35
CA ILE A 84 -7.67 7.66 8.69
C ILE A 84 -6.35 8.00 7.97
N GLY A 85 -6.21 9.21 7.41
CA GLY A 85 -4.97 9.71 6.81
C GLY A 85 -3.83 9.79 7.83
N ARG A 86 -4.08 10.35 9.03
CA ARG A 86 -3.10 10.38 10.14
C ARG A 86 -2.69 8.97 10.56
N LEU A 87 -3.64 8.06 10.68
CA LEU A 87 -3.37 6.66 11.02
C LEU A 87 -2.47 6.00 9.99
N PHE A 88 -2.76 6.16 8.69
CA PHE A 88 -1.96 5.58 7.62
C PHE A 88 -0.56 6.16 7.53
N SER A 89 -0.38 7.44 7.84
CA SER A 89 0.95 8.05 7.91
C SER A 89 1.83 7.36 8.96
N ILE A 90 1.27 7.03 10.14
CA ILE A 90 1.99 6.31 11.19
C ILE A 90 2.15 4.83 10.82
N TRP A 91 1.09 4.20 10.32
CA TRP A 91 1.11 2.79 9.92
C TRP A 91 2.11 2.51 8.81
N GLY A 92 2.22 3.40 7.81
CA GLY A 92 3.18 3.27 6.72
C GLY A 92 4.62 3.15 7.19
N VAL A 93 5.02 3.91 8.22
CA VAL A 93 6.35 3.78 8.82
C VAL A 93 6.53 2.43 9.52
N HIS A 94 5.50 1.96 10.25
CA HIS A 94 5.59 0.67 10.95
C HIS A 94 5.62 -0.51 9.97
N SER A 95 4.79 -0.51 8.93
CA SER A 95 4.73 -1.60 7.97
C SER A 95 5.98 -1.67 7.08
N SER A 96 6.55 -0.51 6.70
CA SER A 96 7.70 -0.45 5.77
C SER A 96 9.06 -0.47 6.49
N ASN A 97 9.23 0.34 7.55
CA ASN A 97 10.55 0.58 8.14
C ASN A 97 10.74 -0.10 9.49
N LEU A 98 9.68 -0.30 10.26
CA LEU A 98 9.71 -0.90 11.60
C LEU A 98 9.01 -2.27 11.63
N SER A 99 8.95 -2.95 10.48
CA SER A 99 8.26 -4.23 10.35
C SER A 99 8.86 -5.29 11.26
N ASN A 100 7.99 -6.04 11.92
CA ASN A 100 8.29 -7.17 12.79
C ASN A 100 7.16 -8.20 12.69
N PRO A 101 7.26 -9.39 13.32
CA PRO A 101 6.22 -10.42 13.23
C PRO A 101 4.81 -9.95 13.67
N GLU A 102 4.72 -9.08 14.69
CA GLU A 102 3.44 -8.53 15.15
C GLU A 102 2.83 -7.58 14.12
N VAL A 103 3.65 -6.67 13.55
CA VAL A 103 3.22 -5.76 12.49
C VAL A 103 2.74 -6.54 11.27
N ARG A 104 3.49 -7.54 10.81
CA ARG A 104 3.11 -8.38 9.66
C ARG A 104 1.79 -9.14 9.90
N LYS A 105 1.55 -9.62 11.12
CA LYS A 105 0.29 -10.26 11.48
C LYS A 105 -0.89 -9.29 11.36
N ILE A 106 -0.74 -8.08 11.89
CA ILE A 106 -1.77 -7.02 11.79
C ILE A 106 -1.97 -6.64 10.31
N GLN A 107 -0.90 -6.50 9.55
CA GLN A 107 -0.93 -6.19 8.12
C GLN A 107 -1.76 -7.23 7.35
N ALA A 108 -1.45 -8.50 7.48
CA ALA A 108 -2.17 -9.59 6.83
C ALA A 108 -3.67 -9.62 7.20
N GLU A 109 -4.02 -9.25 8.43
CA GLU A 109 -5.41 -9.21 8.89
C GLU A 109 -6.17 -7.99 8.39
N TRP A 110 -5.54 -6.80 8.38
CA TRP A 110 -6.22 -5.52 8.19
C TRP A 110 -6.15 -4.98 6.77
N GLU A 111 -5.11 -5.25 5.98
CA GLU A 111 -5.04 -4.82 4.58
C GLU A 111 -6.26 -5.22 3.75
N PRO A 112 -6.76 -6.47 3.82
CA PRO A 112 -7.97 -6.82 3.08
C PRO A 112 -9.22 -6.06 3.54
N LYS A 113 -9.35 -5.79 4.85
CA LYS A 113 -10.48 -5.05 5.41
C LYS A 113 -10.45 -3.58 4.99
N VAL A 114 -9.27 -2.98 5.01
CA VAL A 114 -9.04 -1.60 4.59
C VAL A 114 -9.27 -1.44 3.09
N SER A 115 -8.76 -2.36 2.29
CA SER A 115 -9.00 -2.38 0.84
C SER A 115 -10.48 -2.48 0.51
N ALA A 116 -11.20 -3.42 1.15
CA ALA A 116 -12.64 -3.57 0.96
C ALA A 116 -13.41 -2.30 1.37
N PHE A 117 -13.00 -1.64 2.46
CA PHE A 117 -13.59 -0.39 2.91
C PHE A 117 -13.46 0.74 1.88
N PHE A 118 -12.25 0.96 1.35
CA PHE A 118 -12.07 2.00 0.32
C PHE A 118 -12.78 1.66 -0.99
N SER A 119 -12.83 0.38 -1.36
CA SER A 119 -13.61 -0.07 -2.51
C SER A 119 -15.10 0.21 -2.33
N GLU A 120 -15.65 -0.03 -1.13
CA GLU A 120 -17.05 0.30 -0.81
C GLU A 120 -17.35 1.79 -1.01
N LEU A 121 -16.47 2.68 -0.52
CA LEU A 121 -16.66 4.13 -0.67
C LEU A 121 -16.53 4.58 -2.13
N SER A 122 -15.53 4.09 -2.84
CA SER A 122 -15.26 4.49 -4.23
C SER A 122 -16.28 3.96 -5.23
N LEU A 123 -16.96 2.84 -4.90
CA LEU A 123 -17.99 2.23 -5.73
C LEU A 123 -19.42 2.64 -5.31
N ASP A 124 -19.58 3.55 -4.33
CA ASP A 124 -20.89 4.03 -3.90
C ASP A 124 -21.59 4.77 -5.04
N ALA A 125 -22.73 4.21 -5.48
CA ALA A 125 -23.49 4.76 -6.60
C ALA A 125 -24.01 6.17 -6.34
N ARG A 126 -24.31 6.54 -5.08
CA ARG A 126 -24.78 7.87 -4.69
C ARG A 126 -23.70 8.90 -4.87
N TYR A 127 -22.46 8.56 -4.46
CA TYR A 127 -21.30 9.43 -4.66
C TYR A 127 -21.00 9.61 -6.15
N PHE A 128 -20.97 8.52 -6.90
CA PHE A 128 -20.77 8.59 -8.35
C PHE A 128 -21.83 9.47 -9.05
N GLN A 129 -23.11 9.34 -8.69
CA GLN A 129 -24.18 10.17 -9.28
C GLN A 129 -23.98 11.66 -8.97
N ARG A 130 -23.52 12.03 -7.77
CA ARG A 130 -23.22 13.42 -7.42
C ARG A 130 -22.05 13.96 -8.25
N VAL A 131 -20.95 13.19 -8.35
CA VAL A 131 -19.77 13.57 -9.15
C VAL A 131 -20.12 13.66 -10.63
N LYS A 132 -20.88 12.68 -11.15
CA LYS A 132 -21.35 12.68 -12.54
C LYS A 132 -22.23 13.89 -12.85
N TYR A 133 -23.15 14.25 -11.97
CA TYR A 133 -23.96 15.44 -12.13
C TYR A 133 -23.11 16.71 -12.28
N LEU A 134 -22.11 16.90 -11.42
CA LEU A 134 -21.18 18.02 -11.52
C LEU A 134 -20.35 17.98 -12.79
N TYR A 135 -19.86 16.80 -13.16
CA TYR A 135 -19.08 16.60 -14.39
C TYR A 135 -19.88 16.96 -15.64
N ASP A 136 -21.12 16.52 -15.73
CA ASP A 136 -22.02 16.84 -16.86
C ASP A 136 -22.31 18.35 -16.95
N GLN A 137 -22.37 19.07 -15.82
CA GLN A 137 -22.63 20.50 -15.74
C GLN A 137 -21.37 21.38 -15.70
N ARG A 138 -20.16 20.78 -15.76
CA ARG A 138 -18.89 21.45 -15.44
C ARG A 138 -18.62 22.75 -16.18
N ALA A 139 -19.08 22.87 -17.43
CA ALA A 139 -18.95 24.09 -18.22
C ALA A 139 -19.74 25.30 -17.64
N ASN A 140 -20.77 25.03 -16.84
CA ASN A 140 -21.70 26.03 -16.31
C ASN A 140 -21.46 26.33 -14.80
N LEU A 141 -20.52 25.66 -14.16
CA LEU A 141 -20.28 25.77 -12.72
C LEU A 141 -19.38 26.95 -12.33
N GLY A 142 -18.76 27.63 -13.30
CA GLY A 142 -17.82 28.73 -13.00
C GLY A 142 -16.55 28.29 -12.26
N LEU A 143 -16.14 27.03 -12.41
CA LEU A 143 -14.96 26.48 -11.75
C LEU A 143 -13.67 27.08 -12.31
N ASP A 144 -12.69 27.32 -11.46
CA ASP A 144 -11.36 27.63 -11.91
C ASP A 144 -10.65 26.40 -12.53
N ALA A 145 -9.47 26.59 -13.12
CA ALA A 145 -8.73 25.53 -13.81
C ALA A 145 -8.32 24.36 -12.90
N LYS A 146 -8.04 24.63 -11.61
CA LYS A 146 -7.67 23.59 -10.64
C LYS A 146 -8.90 22.79 -10.20
N GLN A 147 -9.99 23.48 -9.90
CA GLN A 147 -11.27 22.86 -9.57
C GLN A 147 -11.80 22.01 -10.72
N MET A 148 -11.73 22.52 -11.96
CA MET A 148 -12.11 21.76 -13.14
C MET A 148 -11.27 20.49 -13.27
N ARG A 149 -9.95 20.62 -13.16
CA ARG A 149 -9.05 19.47 -13.24
C ARG A 149 -9.31 18.44 -12.14
N LEU A 150 -9.57 18.88 -10.91
CA LEU A 150 -9.90 18.00 -9.80
C LEU A 150 -11.20 17.23 -10.09
N LEU A 151 -12.26 17.92 -10.52
CA LEU A 151 -13.52 17.27 -10.88
C LEU A 151 -13.35 16.23 -12.00
N GLU A 152 -12.62 16.56 -13.06
CA GLU A 152 -12.32 15.64 -14.17
C GLU A 152 -11.57 14.41 -13.68
N ARG A 153 -10.51 14.60 -12.87
CA ARG A 153 -9.72 13.49 -12.32
C ARG A 153 -10.55 12.60 -11.38
N THR A 154 -11.40 13.20 -10.56
CA THR A 154 -12.29 12.45 -9.67
C THR A 154 -13.29 11.62 -10.48
N TYR A 155 -13.94 12.22 -11.49
CA TYR A 155 -14.86 11.51 -12.36
C TYR A 155 -14.16 10.36 -13.10
N ASP A 156 -13.04 10.64 -13.76
CA ASP A 156 -12.26 9.64 -14.51
C ASP A 156 -11.79 8.50 -13.59
N GLY A 157 -11.34 8.82 -12.37
CA GLY A 157 -10.95 7.84 -11.37
C GLY A 157 -12.10 6.90 -10.99
N LEU A 158 -13.29 7.45 -10.71
CA LEU A 158 -14.48 6.64 -10.40
C LEU A 158 -14.91 5.75 -11.58
N VAL A 159 -14.88 6.28 -12.80
CA VAL A 159 -15.19 5.50 -14.01
C VAL A 159 -14.19 4.37 -14.19
N ARG A 160 -12.90 4.64 -14.06
CA ARG A 160 -11.83 3.62 -14.13
C ARG A 160 -11.98 2.56 -13.05
N ASN A 161 -12.38 2.95 -11.85
CA ASN A 161 -12.66 2.02 -10.74
C ASN A 161 -13.97 1.24 -10.91
N GLY A 162 -14.65 1.38 -12.07
CA GLY A 162 -15.84 0.58 -12.39
C GLY A 162 -17.15 1.14 -11.87
N ALA A 163 -17.23 2.45 -11.55
CA ALA A 163 -18.48 3.06 -11.08
C ALA A 163 -19.64 2.95 -12.10
N MET A 164 -19.32 2.89 -13.40
CA MET A 164 -20.30 2.70 -14.48
C MET A 164 -20.67 1.23 -14.76
N LEU A 165 -19.99 0.29 -14.17
CA LEU A 165 -20.22 -1.14 -14.38
C LEU A 165 -21.54 -1.57 -13.75
N ASP A 166 -22.23 -2.51 -14.38
CA ASP A 166 -23.39 -3.17 -13.79
C ASP A 166 -23.00 -4.16 -12.66
N ALA A 167 -23.99 -4.71 -11.98
CA ALA A 167 -23.74 -5.60 -10.85
C ALA A 167 -22.96 -6.88 -11.22
N ALA A 168 -23.19 -7.44 -12.41
CA ALA A 168 -22.49 -8.65 -12.89
C ALA A 168 -21.04 -8.32 -13.23
N GLN A 169 -20.79 -7.21 -13.91
CA GLN A 169 -19.46 -6.70 -14.22
C GLN A 169 -18.68 -6.37 -12.94
N LYS A 170 -19.30 -5.71 -11.95
CA LYS A 170 -18.67 -5.44 -10.63
C LYS A 170 -18.27 -6.72 -9.92
N ALA A 171 -19.10 -7.76 -9.95
CA ALA A 171 -18.77 -9.04 -9.36
C ALA A 171 -17.54 -9.70 -10.04
N GLN A 172 -17.43 -9.59 -11.38
CA GLN A 172 -16.25 -10.06 -12.12
C GLN A 172 -14.98 -9.29 -11.72
N VAL A 173 -15.07 -7.95 -11.59
CA VAL A 173 -13.96 -7.10 -11.12
C VAL A 173 -13.47 -7.59 -9.77
N ILE A 174 -14.35 -7.71 -8.78
CA ILE A 174 -14.00 -8.16 -7.43
C ILE A 174 -13.30 -9.52 -7.44
N SER A 175 -13.79 -10.45 -8.28
CA SER A 175 -13.16 -11.77 -8.42
C SER A 175 -11.73 -11.67 -8.94
N ILE A 176 -11.51 -10.88 -9.99
CA ILE A 176 -10.21 -10.69 -10.63
C ILE A 176 -9.24 -9.97 -9.67
N GLU A 177 -9.67 -8.89 -9.02
CA GLU A 177 -8.85 -8.18 -8.04
C GLU A 177 -8.43 -9.09 -6.88
N THR A 178 -9.35 -9.94 -6.42
CA THR A 178 -9.05 -10.93 -5.38
C THR A 178 -7.99 -11.94 -5.83
N ASP A 179 -8.09 -12.42 -7.05
CA ASP A 179 -7.15 -13.41 -7.60
C ASP A 179 -5.78 -12.74 -7.90
N LEU A 180 -5.77 -11.51 -8.39
CA LEU A 180 -4.55 -10.73 -8.57
C LEU A 180 -3.85 -10.46 -7.24
N ALA A 181 -4.59 -10.05 -6.22
CA ALA A 181 -4.01 -9.82 -4.89
C ALA A 181 -3.33 -11.07 -4.33
N LYS A 182 -3.93 -12.25 -4.49
CA LYS A 182 -3.31 -13.53 -4.10
C LYS A 182 -2.03 -13.81 -4.89
N LYS A 183 -2.04 -13.56 -6.21
CA LYS A 183 -0.89 -13.79 -7.08
C LYS A 183 0.26 -12.83 -6.76
N PHE A 184 -0.02 -11.54 -6.52
CA PHE A 184 0.97 -10.57 -6.09
C PHE A 184 1.56 -10.89 -4.70
N SER A 185 0.72 -11.36 -3.77
CA SER A 185 1.21 -11.82 -2.45
C SER A 185 2.16 -13.00 -2.61
N ALA A 186 1.77 -14.02 -3.38
CA ALA A 186 2.61 -15.19 -3.64
C ALA A 186 3.91 -14.82 -4.37
N PHE A 187 3.86 -13.88 -5.32
CA PHE A 187 5.06 -13.33 -5.98
C PHE A 187 6.00 -12.68 -4.96
N SER A 188 5.46 -11.77 -4.14
CA SER A 188 6.25 -11.04 -3.15
C SER A 188 6.89 -11.96 -2.11
N GLU A 189 6.17 -12.99 -1.64
CA GLU A 189 6.70 -13.99 -0.71
C GLU A 189 7.88 -14.77 -1.29
N LYS A 190 7.79 -15.17 -2.56
CA LYS A 190 8.86 -15.88 -3.26
C LYS A 190 10.10 -15.02 -3.46
N VAL A 191 9.92 -13.77 -3.91
CA VAL A 191 11.03 -12.81 -4.07
C VAL A 191 11.69 -12.50 -2.72
N LEU A 192 10.89 -12.33 -1.65
CA LEU A 192 11.41 -12.12 -0.31
C LEU A 192 12.22 -13.32 0.19
N ALA A 193 11.77 -14.55 -0.09
CA ALA A 193 12.53 -15.75 0.27
C ALA A 193 13.89 -15.80 -0.42
N ASP A 194 13.98 -15.37 -1.68
CA ASP A 194 15.25 -15.24 -2.39
C ASP A 194 16.11 -14.10 -1.82
N GLU A 195 15.52 -12.98 -1.40
CA GLU A 195 16.24 -11.88 -0.72
C GLU A 195 16.83 -12.31 0.64
N GLU A 196 16.17 -13.24 1.33
CA GLU A 196 16.67 -13.79 2.59
C GLU A 196 17.81 -14.80 2.39
N SER A 197 18.06 -15.25 1.17
CA SER A 197 19.20 -16.09 0.82
C SER A 197 20.53 -15.33 1.00
N PHE A 198 21.63 -16.04 1.08
CA PHE A 198 22.95 -15.44 1.26
C PHE A 198 24.06 -16.31 0.71
N ILE A 199 25.16 -15.68 0.34
CA ILE A 199 26.43 -16.37 0.02
C ILE A 199 27.32 -16.28 1.24
N LEU A 200 27.70 -17.44 1.78
CA LEU A 200 28.58 -17.54 2.93
C LEU A 200 30.04 -17.55 2.47
N ILE A 201 30.86 -16.64 3.01
CA ILE A 201 32.30 -16.57 2.86
C ILE A 201 32.90 -17.14 4.14
N THR A 202 33.82 -18.11 4.00
CA THR A 202 34.42 -18.79 5.13
C THR A 202 35.95 -18.56 5.23
N GLN A 203 36.55 -17.99 4.19
CA GLN A 203 37.96 -17.71 4.16
C GLN A 203 38.21 -16.20 4.22
N GLU A 204 39.05 -15.75 5.15
CA GLU A 204 39.36 -14.32 5.31
C GLU A 204 40.02 -13.72 4.05
N ALA A 205 40.82 -14.51 3.33
CA ALA A 205 41.45 -14.10 2.07
C ALA A 205 40.42 -13.70 0.98
N ASP A 206 39.17 -14.19 1.08
CA ASP A 206 38.11 -13.91 0.13
C ASP A 206 37.43 -12.55 0.35
N LEU A 207 37.79 -11.86 1.44
CA LEU A 207 37.34 -10.51 1.77
C LEU A 207 38.20 -9.40 1.14
N ALA A 208 39.23 -9.79 0.38
CA ALA A 208 40.17 -8.84 -0.22
C ALA A 208 39.47 -7.75 -1.02
N GLY A 209 39.80 -6.47 -0.73
CA GLY A 209 39.23 -5.28 -1.33
C GLY A 209 38.03 -4.70 -0.59
N LEU A 210 37.41 -5.46 0.32
CA LEU A 210 36.22 -4.97 1.05
C LEU A 210 36.63 -4.00 2.19
N PRO A 211 35.91 -2.87 2.39
CA PRO A 211 36.14 -1.99 3.53
C PRO A 211 35.88 -2.71 4.87
N GLU A 212 36.63 -2.37 5.92
CA GLU A 212 36.50 -2.98 7.25
C GLU A 212 35.08 -2.86 7.83
N SER A 213 34.42 -1.72 7.67
CA SER A 213 33.06 -1.52 8.13
C SER A 213 32.06 -2.42 7.43
N PHE A 214 32.31 -2.69 6.14
CA PHE A 214 31.47 -3.61 5.37
C PHE A 214 31.72 -5.06 5.78
N VAL A 215 32.99 -5.46 5.97
CA VAL A 215 33.37 -6.78 6.51
C VAL A 215 32.68 -7.05 7.85
N ALA A 216 32.68 -6.05 8.75
CA ALA A 216 31.97 -6.16 10.03
C ALA A 216 30.45 -6.37 9.86
N SER A 217 29.83 -5.70 8.88
CA SER A 217 28.40 -5.89 8.59
C SER A 217 28.08 -7.29 8.05
N LEU A 218 28.94 -7.84 7.18
CA LEU A 218 28.81 -9.21 6.66
C LEU A 218 28.95 -10.26 7.77
N GLN A 219 29.86 -10.02 8.72
CA GLN A 219 30.04 -10.88 9.89
C GLN A 219 28.82 -10.87 10.81
N ALA A 220 28.27 -9.67 11.06
CA ALA A 220 27.03 -9.52 11.81
C ALA A 220 25.85 -10.23 11.13
N ALA A 221 25.75 -10.13 9.80
CA ALA A 221 24.73 -10.83 9.02
C ALA A 221 24.87 -12.36 9.10
N ALA A 222 26.10 -12.91 9.02
CA ALA A 222 26.36 -14.34 9.20
C ALA A 222 25.92 -14.80 10.60
N LYS A 223 26.31 -14.06 11.63
CA LYS A 223 25.94 -14.37 13.02
C LYS A 223 24.41 -14.35 13.22
N ALA A 224 23.69 -13.39 12.65
CA ALA A 224 22.23 -13.32 12.71
C ALA A 224 21.56 -14.54 12.06
N LYS A 225 22.21 -15.16 11.09
CA LYS A 225 21.76 -16.40 10.43
C LYS A 225 22.35 -17.69 11.07
N GLY A 226 22.98 -17.57 12.24
CA GLY A 226 23.57 -18.73 12.96
C GLY A 226 24.79 -19.34 12.27
N GLN A 227 25.47 -18.58 11.39
CA GLN A 227 26.62 -19.02 10.63
C GLN A 227 27.92 -18.41 11.16
N ASN A 228 29.02 -19.14 10.99
CA ASN A 228 30.38 -18.62 11.19
C ASN A 228 30.94 -18.11 9.86
N GLY A 229 31.60 -16.94 9.87
CA GLY A 229 32.16 -16.31 8.67
C GLY A 229 31.42 -15.02 8.31
N TRP A 230 31.22 -14.77 7.02
CA TRP A 230 30.69 -13.54 6.48
C TRP A 230 29.57 -13.85 5.47
N ALA A 231 28.38 -13.31 5.65
CA ALA A 231 27.25 -13.55 4.78
C ALA A 231 26.95 -12.33 3.91
N VAL A 232 27.05 -12.49 2.59
CA VAL A 232 26.52 -11.52 1.63
C VAL A 232 25.05 -11.87 1.42
N VAL A 233 24.16 -11.15 2.10
CA VAL A 233 22.71 -11.32 1.96
C VAL A 233 22.29 -10.84 0.58
N ASN A 234 21.29 -11.48 -0.03
CA ASN A 234 20.86 -11.19 -1.40
C ASN A 234 19.96 -9.95 -1.47
N THR A 235 20.40 -8.85 -0.84
CA THR A 235 19.77 -7.53 -0.86
C THR A 235 20.69 -6.52 -1.53
N ARG A 236 20.12 -5.48 -2.16
CA ARG A 236 20.89 -4.43 -2.85
C ARG A 236 21.97 -3.82 -1.93
N SER A 237 21.64 -3.58 -0.67
CA SER A 237 22.57 -2.96 0.30
C SER A 237 23.81 -3.81 0.63
N ALA A 238 23.75 -5.13 0.45
CA ALA A 238 24.90 -5.99 0.62
C ALA A 238 25.57 -6.34 -0.73
N VAL A 239 24.78 -6.56 -1.76
CA VAL A 239 25.27 -6.95 -3.10
C VAL A 239 26.06 -5.82 -3.74
N GLN A 240 25.53 -4.60 -3.81
CA GLN A 240 26.18 -3.50 -4.51
C GLN A 240 27.58 -3.17 -3.93
N PRO A 241 27.78 -2.95 -2.62
CA PRO A 241 29.14 -2.71 -2.09
C PRO A 241 30.09 -3.89 -2.28
N PHE A 242 29.57 -5.13 -2.28
CA PHE A 242 30.38 -6.31 -2.55
C PHE A 242 30.89 -6.31 -3.99
N LEU A 243 30.02 -6.04 -4.96
CA LEU A 243 30.39 -5.97 -6.38
C LEU A 243 31.38 -4.84 -6.69
N GLU A 244 31.23 -3.69 -6.01
CA GLU A 244 32.08 -2.52 -6.21
C GLU A 244 33.49 -2.72 -5.66
N ASN A 245 33.63 -3.39 -4.50
CA ASN A 245 34.90 -3.40 -3.74
C ASN A 245 35.67 -4.74 -3.75
N SER A 246 34.98 -5.88 -3.88
CA SER A 246 35.65 -7.17 -3.83
C SER A 246 36.59 -7.37 -5.01
N THR A 247 37.83 -7.83 -4.74
CA THR A 247 38.78 -8.22 -5.78
C THR A 247 38.54 -9.63 -6.33
N ARG A 248 37.67 -10.43 -5.66
CA ARG A 248 37.34 -11.80 -6.05
C ARG A 248 36.26 -11.81 -7.14
N ARG A 249 36.68 -11.86 -8.41
CA ARG A 249 35.80 -11.86 -9.57
C ARG A 249 34.82 -13.03 -9.55
N ASP A 250 35.23 -14.20 -9.16
CA ASP A 250 34.40 -15.40 -9.06
C ASP A 250 33.31 -15.29 -8.02
N LEU A 251 33.57 -14.62 -6.89
CA LEU A 251 32.55 -14.35 -5.87
C LEU A 251 31.63 -13.23 -6.30
N ARG A 252 32.15 -12.19 -6.98
CA ARG A 252 31.28 -11.14 -7.57
C ARG A 252 30.29 -11.73 -8.56
N GLU A 253 30.74 -12.63 -9.44
CA GLU A 253 29.84 -13.30 -10.38
C GLU A 253 28.73 -14.09 -9.66
N LYS A 254 29.09 -14.86 -8.62
CA LYS A 254 28.10 -15.61 -7.83
C LYS A 254 27.09 -14.69 -7.15
N VAL A 255 27.56 -13.59 -6.55
CA VAL A 255 26.70 -12.60 -5.88
C VAL A 255 25.80 -11.93 -6.89
N TRP A 256 26.31 -11.52 -8.04
CA TRP A 256 25.55 -10.93 -9.13
C TRP A 256 24.47 -11.88 -9.66
N GLN A 257 24.83 -13.15 -9.93
CA GLN A 257 23.88 -14.15 -10.40
C GLN A 257 22.77 -14.41 -9.38
N ALA A 258 23.10 -14.52 -8.09
CA ALA A 258 22.08 -14.68 -7.06
C ALA A 258 21.11 -13.49 -7.01
N PHE A 259 21.63 -12.29 -7.19
CA PHE A 259 20.82 -11.07 -7.17
C PHE A 259 19.93 -10.93 -8.39
N THR A 260 20.48 -11.12 -9.59
CA THR A 260 19.74 -10.94 -10.86
C THR A 260 18.77 -12.08 -11.18
N LYS A 261 18.93 -13.23 -10.52
CA LYS A 261 18.04 -14.39 -10.70
C LYS A 261 17.00 -14.55 -9.59
N ARG A 262 16.79 -13.54 -8.77
CA ARG A 262 15.70 -13.61 -7.78
C ARG A 262 14.36 -13.86 -8.47
N GLY A 263 13.64 -14.88 -8.03
CA GLY A 263 12.40 -15.33 -8.65
C GLY A 263 12.55 -16.09 -9.97
N ASP A 264 13.78 -16.35 -10.45
CA ASP A 264 14.07 -17.09 -11.70
C ASP A 264 15.14 -18.19 -11.49
N ASN A 265 15.05 -18.90 -10.39
CA ASN A 265 16.02 -19.96 -10.04
C ASN A 265 15.55 -21.38 -10.41
N LYS A 266 14.36 -21.55 -10.98
CA LYS A 266 13.74 -22.84 -11.30
C LYS A 266 13.57 -23.76 -10.07
N ASP A 267 13.35 -23.15 -8.92
CA ASP A 267 13.12 -23.79 -7.63
C ASP A 267 11.73 -23.46 -7.07
N ALA A 268 11.52 -23.66 -5.77
CA ALA A 268 10.24 -23.36 -5.11
C ALA A 268 9.89 -21.87 -5.12
N ASN A 269 10.89 -20.99 -5.26
CA ASN A 269 10.73 -19.54 -5.30
C ASN A 269 10.60 -18.99 -6.72
N ASP A 270 10.56 -19.86 -7.75
CA ASP A 270 10.39 -19.41 -9.13
C ASP A 270 9.05 -18.69 -9.32
N THR A 271 9.09 -17.50 -9.92
CA THR A 271 7.93 -16.62 -10.11
C THR A 271 7.43 -16.58 -11.55
N ASN A 272 8.14 -17.20 -12.51
CA ASN A 272 7.83 -17.12 -13.94
C ASN A 272 6.41 -17.54 -14.28
N ALA A 273 5.92 -18.64 -13.66
CA ALA A 273 4.55 -19.08 -13.87
C ALA A 273 3.53 -18.06 -13.33
N THR A 274 3.79 -17.48 -12.16
CA THR A 274 2.93 -16.46 -11.55
C THR A 274 2.88 -15.19 -12.41
N ILE A 275 4.02 -14.76 -12.95
CA ILE A 275 4.11 -13.61 -13.87
C ILE A 275 3.30 -13.90 -15.14
N ALA A 276 3.45 -15.10 -15.75
CA ALA A 276 2.72 -15.47 -16.95
C ALA A 276 1.20 -15.47 -16.72
N GLU A 277 0.73 -15.95 -15.57
CA GLU A 277 -0.69 -15.92 -15.20
C GLU A 277 -1.19 -14.48 -15.03
N ILE A 278 -0.44 -13.61 -14.34
CA ILE A 278 -0.78 -12.20 -14.17
C ILE A 278 -0.87 -11.50 -15.53
N LEU A 279 0.11 -11.72 -16.41
CA LEU A 279 0.12 -11.13 -17.75
C LEU A 279 -1.05 -11.64 -18.62
N THR A 280 -1.44 -12.89 -18.48
CA THR A 280 -2.60 -13.43 -19.18
C THR A 280 -3.89 -12.73 -18.74
N MET A 281 -4.08 -12.54 -17.42
CA MET A 281 -5.21 -11.80 -16.89
C MET A 281 -5.24 -10.36 -17.39
N ALA A 282 -4.07 -9.69 -17.45
CA ALA A 282 -3.95 -8.34 -17.99
C ALA A 282 -4.34 -8.26 -19.47
N ASN A 283 -3.91 -9.23 -20.28
CA ASN A 283 -4.25 -9.29 -21.70
C ASN A 283 -5.74 -9.53 -21.92
N ASP A 284 -6.38 -10.40 -21.14
CA ASP A 284 -7.83 -10.65 -21.22
C ASP A 284 -8.64 -9.38 -20.92
N ILE A 285 -8.16 -8.53 -20.01
CA ILE A 285 -8.73 -7.22 -19.73
C ILE A 285 -8.52 -6.27 -20.90
N ARG A 286 -7.30 -6.19 -21.44
CA ARG A 286 -6.95 -5.31 -22.57
C ARG A 286 -7.71 -5.66 -23.84
N GLU A 287 -7.99 -6.95 -24.08
CA GLU A 287 -8.74 -7.45 -25.23
C GLU A 287 -10.27 -7.29 -25.07
N GLY A 288 -10.72 -6.69 -23.97
CA GLY A 288 -12.15 -6.47 -23.72
C GLY A 288 -12.93 -7.72 -23.34
N LYS A 289 -12.24 -8.84 -23.08
CA LYS A 289 -12.85 -10.06 -22.50
C LYS A 289 -13.31 -9.80 -21.06
N VAL A 290 -12.64 -8.85 -20.40
CA VAL A 290 -13.03 -8.31 -19.11
C VAL A 290 -12.82 -6.79 -19.16
N VAL A 291 -13.87 -6.01 -18.93
CA VAL A 291 -13.81 -4.52 -19.02
C VAL A 291 -13.40 -3.96 -17.67
N ILE A 292 -12.10 -3.77 -17.43
CA ILE A 292 -11.59 -3.05 -16.25
C ILE A 292 -10.39 -2.19 -16.63
N SER A 293 -10.53 -0.89 -16.55
CA SER A 293 -9.44 0.07 -16.80
C SER A 293 -8.43 0.17 -15.66
N THR A 294 -8.77 -0.18 -14.43
CA THR A 294 -7.94 0.02 -13.22
C THR A 294 -6.72 -0.91 -13.15
N ILE A 295 -6.81 -2.09 -13.75
CA ILE A 295 -5.70 -3.05 -13.75
C ILE A 295 -4.63 -2.64 -14.75
N VAL A 296 -4.98 -1.92 -15.80
CA VAL A 296 -4.03 -1.46 -16.83
C VAL A 296 -3.00 -0.47 -16.27
N ASP A 297 -3.39 0.40 -15.32
CA ASP A 297 -2.46 1.36 -14.71
C ASP A 297 -1.43 0.68 -13.76
N GLY A 298 -1.80 -0.43 -13.12
CA GLY A 298 -0.86 -1.25 -12.33
C GLY A 298 0.17 -1.98 -13.21
N PHE A 299 -0.20 -2.34 -14.44
CA PHE A 299 0.70 -2.99 -15.41
C PHE A 299 1.54 -2.01 -16.22
N ALA A 300 1.11 -0.76 -16.39
CA ALA A 300 1.94 0.28 -16.98
C ALA A 300 3.22 0.50 -16.16
N ASN A 301 3.11 0.46 -14.84
CA ASN A 301 4.27 0.55 -13.94
C ASN A 301 5.22 -0.66 -14.00
N LEU A 302 4.74 -1.85 -14.39
CA LEU A 302 5.61 -3.01 -14.60
C LEU A 302 6.33 -2.94 -15.96
N ASN A 303 5.68 -2.40 -17.00
CA ASN A 303 6.32 -2.18 -18.29
C ASN A 303 7.34 -1.03 -18.23
N GLU A 304 7.11 0.02 -17.44
CA GLU A 304 8.09 1.08 -17.18
C GLU A 304 9.32 0.56 -16.41
N ALA A 305 9.18 -0.49 -15.61
CA ALA A 305 10.32 -1.14 -14.95
C ALA A 305 11.18 -1.96 -15.94
N ASP A 306 10.58 -2.54 -16.96
CA ASP A 306 11.32 -3.25 -18.03
C ASP A 306 12.05 -2.29 -18.98
N ASP A 307 11.49 -1.10 -19.25
CA ASP A 307 12.18 -0.07 -20.07
C ASP A 307 13.42 0.52 -19.36
N TYR A 308 13.44 0.49 -18.01
CA TYR A 308 14.62 0.94 -17.23
C TYR A 308 15.81 -0.03 -17.27
N VAL A 309 15.59 -1.28 -17.65
CA VAL A 309 16.65 -2.30 -17.78
C VAL A 309 17.26 -2.31 -19.19
N ALA A 310 16.62 -1.72 -20.17
CA ALA A 310 17.05 -1.74 -21.59
C ALA A 310 17.93 -0.55 -22.00
N GLU A 311 18.14 0.45 -21.15
CA GLU A 311 18.97 1.64 -21.47
C GLU A 311 20.38 1.64 -20.85
N GLU A 312 20.84 0.55 -20.22
CA GLU A 312 22.22 0.42 -19.74
C GLU A 312 22.97 -0.67 -20.54
N ASP A 313 23.29 -0.41 -21.82
CA ASP A 313 24.36 -1.02 -22.60
C ASP A 313 25.45 0.01 -22.99
#